data_ac58c7fc7d4ddd5634612e1f3b82c999
#
_entry.id   ac58c7fc7d4ddd5634612e1f3b82c999
#
_cell.length_a   1.000
_cell.length_b   1.000
_cell.length_c   1.000
_cell.angle_alpha   90.00
_cell.angle_beta   90.00
_cell.angle_gamma   90.00
#
_symmetry.space_group_name_H-M   'P 1'
#
loop_
_entity.id
_entity.type
_entity.pdbx_description
1 polymer ?
#
loop_
_entity_poly.entity_id
_entity_poly.type
_entity_poly.pdbx_seq_one_letter_code
_entity_poly.pdbx_strand_id
1 'polypeptide(L)'
;LCLACDDENKAFAIGFKTPPADSTGVFHILEHSVLCGSAKFPVKEPFVDLIKSSMQTFLNAMTYPDKTIYPVATTNEQDLYNLMDVYLDAVFNPAIYTKPTIFEQEGWHYELDLPESAEGEGDGSPASLREGTLRYNGVVFNEMKGALSDPMSVLDDAVNAALYPDTAYAHESGGDPRAIPALTYEQFLDTHARHYNPSNSYITLYGDLDVDRALAFLDERYLSQPSAASRRMDAAVAAGEDPSTLAPNPLGVQAPVTCEYKRVEMATTPENALVGLGLVLGSALDRKRTIAADILFEALLGSNEAPVKKAILAAGLGGNVVSYT
;
A
#
# COMPACT_ATOMS: atom_id res chain seq x y z
N LEU A 1 4.34 0.31 20.81
CA LEU A 1 3.45 -0.58 21.57
C LEU A 1 4.12 -1.92 21.81
N CYS A 2 4.27 -2.32 23.05
CA CYS A 2 4.80 -3.63 23.41
C CYS A 2 3.69 -4.44 24.09
N LEU A 3 3.44 -5.64 23.57
CA LEU A 3 2.51 -6.62 24.10
C LEU A 3 3.28 -7.86 24.54
N ALA A 4 3.98 -7.75 25.68
CA ALA A 4 4.73 -8.84 26.26
C ALA A 4 3.78 -9.91 26.81
N CYS A 5 3.93 -11.16 26.38
CA CYS A 5 3.09 -12.28 26.78
C CYS A 5 3.86 -13.60 26.62
N ASP A 6 3.35 -14.67 27.21
CA ASP A 6 3.92 -16.02 27.14
C ASP A 6 3.46 -16.70 25.83
N ASP A 7 3.97 -16.20 24.70
CA ASP A 7 3.75 -16.76 23.37
C ASP A 7 5.10 -16.98 22.69
N GLU A 8 5.36 -18.19 22.24
CA GLU A 8 6.61 -18.53 21.55
C GLU A 8 6.79 -17.74 20.27
N ASN A 9 5.67 -17.35 19.59
CA ASN A 9 5.72 -16.58 18.37
C ASN A 9 5.92 -15.10 18.68
N LYS A 10 7.05 -14.58 18.28
CA LYS A 10 7.46 -13.19 18.47
C LYS A 10 7.19 -12.42 17.20
N ALA A 11 6.50 -11.29 17.32
CA ALA A 11 6.20 -10.45 16.18
C ALA A 11 6.75 -9.02 16.35
N PHE A 12 7.20 -8.47 15.24
CA PHE A 12 7.55 -7.08 15.05
C PHE A 12 6.77 -6.52 13.88
N ALA A 13 6.28 -5.31 14.01
CA ALA A 13 5.77 -4.55 12.88
C ALA A 13 6.18 -3.09 12.98
N ILE A 14 6.57 -2.50 11.85
CA ILE A 14 6.65 -1.06 11.70
C ILE A 14 5.64 -0.60 10.66
N GLY A 15 4.86 0.43 11.00
CA GLY A 15 3.89 1.03 10.11
C GLY A 15 4.03 2.54 10.04
N PHE A 16 3.65 3.12 8.92
CA PHE A 16 3.66 4.55 8.67
C PHE A 16 2.26 5.01 8.27
N LYS A 17 1.90 6.24 8.65
CA LYS A 17 0.74 6.88 8.04
C LYS A 17 1.08 7.28 6.61
N THR A 18 0.34 6.75 5.67
CA THR A 18 0.58 6.94 4.24
C THR A 18 -0.72 7.30 3.49
N PRO A 19 -1.44 8.37 3.91
CA PRO A 19 -2.63 8.79 3.21
C PRO A 19 -2.26 9.34 1.82
N PRO A 20 -2.80 8.78 0.72
CA PRO A 20 -2.50 9.23 -0.63
C PRO A 20 -3.09 10.63 -0.89
N ALA A 21 -2.38 11.44 -1.69
CA ALA A 21 -2.85 12.71 -2.19
C ALA A 21 -3.46 12.62 -3.61
N ASP A 22 -3.25 11.49 -4.26
CA ASP A 22 -3.73 11.17 -5.60
C ASP A 22 -3.76 9.64 -5.80
N SER A 23 -4.16 9.19 -6.98
CA SER A 23 -4.25 7.77 -7.32
C SER A 23 -3.01 7.24 -8.07
N THR A 24 -1.83 7.84 -7.90
CA THR A 24 -0.58 7.35 -8.53
C THR A 24 -0.04 6.07 -7.89
N GLY A 25 -0.60 5.64 -6.75
CA GLY A 25 -0.15 4.44 -6.04
C GLY A 25 1.26 4.58 -5.45
N VAL A 26 1.72 5.80 -5.19
CA VAL A 26 3.08 6.07 -4.74
C VAL A 26 3.47 5.27 -3.49
N PHE A 27 2.53 5.05 -2.56
CA PHE A 27 2.81 4.29 -1.34
C PHE A 27 2.88 2.79 -1.59
N HIS A 28 2.12 2.25 -2.53
CA HIS A 28 2.22 0.86 -2.97
C HIS A 28 3.55 0.61 -3.71
N ILE A 29 3.93 1.52 -4.60
CA ILE A 29 5.23 1.47 -5.27
C ILE A 29 6.37 1.59 -4.25
N LEU A 30 6.24 2.44 -3.21
CA LEU A 30 7.22 2.54 -2.13
C LEU A 30 7.29 1.26 -1.30
N GLU A 31 6.16 0.62 -1.01
CA GLU A 31 6.11 -0.65 -0.28
C GLU A 31 6.99 -1.71 -0.95
N HIS A 32 6.81 -1.92 -2.25
CA HIS A 32 7.65 -2.84 -3.04
C HIS A 32 9.11 -2.37 -3.07
N SER A 33 9.32 -1.11 -3.39
CA SER A 33 10.65 -0.56 -3.71
C SER A 33 11.62 -0.53 -2.52
N VAL A 34 11.13 -0.26 -1.29
CA VAL A 34 12.01 -0.24 -0.11
C VAL A 34 12.57 -1.62 0.20
N LEU A 35 11.88 -2.69 -0.21
CA LEU A 35 12.31 -4.07 -0.03
C LEU A 35 13.30 -4.56 -1.12
N CYS A 36 13.62 -3.73 -2.12
CA CYS A 36 14.55 -4.04 -3.20
C CYS A 36 16.01 -3.70 -2.89
N GLY A 37 16.38 -3.71 -1.59
CA GLY A 37 17.73 -3.46 -1.09
C GLY A 37 17.86 -2.18 -0.27
N SER A 38 18.85 -2.16 0.59
CA SER A 38 19.08 -1.08 1.54
C SER A 38 20.56 -0.83 1.77
N ALA A 39 20.89 0.15 2.61
CA ALA A 39 22.28 0.54 2.87
C ALA A 39 23.12 -0.59 3.47
N LYS A 40 22.56 -1.35 4.42
CA LYS A 40 23.25 -2.51 5.04
C LYS A 40 23.10 -3.78 4.20
N PHE A 41 21.99 -3.92 3.48
CA PHE A 41 21.64 -5.11 2.71
C PHE A 41 21.50 -4.75 1.22
N PRO A 42 22.63 -4.48 0.52
CA PRO A 42 22.61 -3.98 -0.87
C PRO A 42 22.35 -5.07 -1.94
N VAL A 43 21.80 -6.21 -1.54
CA VAL A 43 21.39 -7.30 -2.43
C VAL A 43 20.13 -6.91 -3.19
N LYS A 44 19.87 -7.57 -4.33
CA LYS A 44 18.76 -7.20 -5.21
C LYS A 44 17.39 -7.41 -4.58
N GLU A 45 17.22 -8.52 -3.85
CA GLU A 45 15.94 -8.96 -3.28
C GLU A 45 16.14 -9.53 -1.88
N PRO A 46 16.51 -8.71 -0.87
CA PRO A 46 16.74 -9.22 0.49
C PRO A 46 15.49 -9.87 1.09
N PHE A 47 14.29 -9.43 0.69
CA PHE A 47 13.03 -10.02 1.09
C PHE A 47 12.89 -11.48 0.63
N VAL A 48 13.22 -11.77 -0.63
CA VAL A 48 13.18 -13.15 -1.17
C VAL A 48 14.21 -14.05 -0.49
N ASP A 49 15.39 -13.50 -0.16
CA ASP A 49 16.42 -14.23 0.56
C ASP A 49 15.98 -14.57 1.99
N LEU A 50 15.26 -13.66 2.67
CA LEU A 50 14.68 -13.91 4.00
C LEU A 50 13.63 -15.01 3.95
N ILE A 51 12.73 -15.03 2.97
CA ILE A 51 11.73 -16.11 2.81
C ILE A 51 12.41 -17.48 2.76
N LYS A 52 13.59 -17.57 2.14
CA LYS A 52 14.31 -18.83 1.95
C LYS A 52 15.21 -19.22 3.10
N SER A 53 15.70 -18.27 3.90
CA SER A 53 16.80 -18.48 4.84
C SER A 53 16.44 -18.23 6.30
N SER A 54 15.39 -17.47 6.59
CA SER A 54 14.95 -17.20 7.96
C SER A 54 14.01 -18.28 8.51
N MET A 55 13.83 -18.29 9.81
CA MET A 55 12.89 -19.16 10.52
C MET A 55 11.54 -18.48 10.74
N GLN A 56 11.21 -17.50 9.90
CA GLN A 56 10.00 -16.71 10.00
C GLN A 56 8.73 -17.58 9.93
N THR A 57 7.75 -17.25 10.75
CA THR A 57 6.40 -17.81 10.70
C THR A 57 5.44 -16.92 9.92
N PHE A 58 5.78 -15.63 9.78
CA PHE A 58 5.07 -14.67 8.96
C PHE A 58 6.02 -13.59 8.46
N LEU A 59 5.89 -13.20 7.21
CA LEU A 59 6.69 -12.15 6.57
C LEU A 59 5.85 -11.53 5.46
N ASN A 60 5.61 -10.21 5.53
CA ASN A 60 4.81 -9.50 4.54
C ASN A 60 5.12 -7.99 4.53
N ALA A 61 4.54 -7.29 3.56
CA ALA A 61 4.35 -5.86 3.52
C ALA A 61 2.94 -5.58 2.99
N MET A 62 2.29 -4.53 3.43
CA MET A 62 0.89 -4.26 3.09
C MET A 62 0.62 -2.76 3.04
N THR A 63 0.11 -2.28 1.91
CA THR A 63 -0.40 -0.91 1.75
C THR A 63 -1.92 -0.90 1.86
N TYR A 64 -2.40 -0.10 2.79
CA TYR A 64 -3.82 0.19 3.02
C TYR A 64 -4.16 1.62 2.57
N PRO A 65 -5.43 2.01 2.54
CA PRO A 65 -5.82 3.34 2.11
C PRO A 65 -5.22 4.51 2.91
N ASP A 66 -4.69 4.28 4.13
CA ASP A 66 -4.19 5.33 5.02
C ASP A 66 -2.87 4.99 5.71
N LYS A 67 -2.36 3.78 5.53
CA LYS A 67 -1.12 3.29 6.17
C LYS A 67 -0.43 2.22 5.36
N THR A 68 0.89 2.09 5.55
CA THR A 68 1.69 0.98 5.03
C THR A 68 2.38 0.29 6.20
N ILE A 69 2.32 -1.03 6.27
CA ILE A 69 2.79 -1.83 7.41
C ILE A 69 3.74 -2.92 6.92
N TYR A 70 4.80 -3.14 7.67
CA TYR A 70 5.86 -4.13 7.43
C TYR A 70 5.94 -5.08 8.63
N PRO A 71 5.13 -6.15 8.67
CA PRO A 71 5.09 -7.12 9.77
C PRO A 71 5.98 -8.32 9.51
N VAL A 72 6.61 -8.82 10.57
CA VAL A 72 7.34 -10.09 10.60
C VAL A 72 7.04 -10.84 11.89
N ALA A 73 7.09 -12.17 11.84
CA ALA A 73 7.02 -13.00 13.03
C ALA A 73 7.91 -14.23 12.91
N THR A 74 8.43 -14.69 14.04
CA THR A 74 9.27 -15.88 14.15
C THR A 74 9.21 -16.44 15.57
N THR A 75 9.48 -17.72 15.75
CA THR A 75 9.64 -18.34 17.07
C THR A 75 11.07 -18.23 17.62
N ASN A 76 12.03 -17.81 16.80
CA ASN A 76 13.42 -17.70 17.17
C ASN A 76 13.80 -16.24 17.50
N GLU A 77 14.32 -16.00 18.70
CA GLU A 77 14.67 -14.64 19.15
C GLU A 77 15.78 -14.00 18.29
N GLN A 78 16.84 -14.75 17.96
CA GLN A 78 17.93 -14.20 17.13
C GLN A 78 17.45 -13.86 15.73
N ASP A 79 16.57 -14.67 15.16
CA ASP A 79 15.97 -14.43 13.87
C ASP A 79 15.05 -13.19 13.89
N LEU A 80 14.35 -12.95 15.01
CA LEU A 80 13.56 -11.71 15.18
C LEU A 80 14.44 -10.46 15.01
N TYR A 81 15.60 -10.40 15.66
CA TYR A 81 16.51 -9.25 15.53
C TYR A 81 17.11 -9.14 14.12
N ASN A 82 17.36 -10.25 13.45
CA ASN A 82 17.82 -10.25 12.06
C ASN A 82 16.72 -9.70 11.13
N LEU A 83 15.48 -10.15 11.29
CA LEU A 83 14.33 -9.66 10.54
C LEU A 83 14.06 -8.17 10.80
N MET A 84 14.13 -7.76 12.08
CA MET A 84 14.02 -6.35 12.45
C MET A 84 15.12 -5.50 11.80
N ASP A 85 16.38 -5.95 11.79
CA ASP A 85 17.49 -5.22 11.18
C ASP A 85 17.29 -5.02 9.68
N VAL A 86 16.86 -6.07 8.96
CA VAL A 86 16.59 -5.99 7.52
C VAL A 86 15.43 -5.04 7.22
N TYR A 87 14.30 -5.18 7.92
CA TYR A 87 13.11 -4.37 7.66
C TYR A 87 13.29 -2.89 8.04
N LEU A 88 13.94 -2.63 9.18
CA LEU A 88 14.22 -1.26 9.63
C LEU A 88 15.20 -0.56 8.68
N ASP A 89 16.25 -1.26 8.22
CA ASP A 89 17.16 -0.66 7.24
C ASP A 89 16.49 -0.46 5.88
N ALA A 90 15.62 -1.38 5.46
CA ALA A 90 14.83 -1.26 4.25
C ALA A 90 13.94 -0.01 4.26
N VAL A 91 13.18 0.22 5.33
CA VAL A 91 12.25 1.35 5.39
C VAL A 91 12.94 2.69 5.67
N PHE A 92 14.05 2.71 6.42
CA PHE A 92 14.73 3.96 6.79
C PHE A 92 15.90 4.33 5.87
N ASN A 93 16.55 3.35 5.24
CA ASN A 93 17.72 3.56 4.39
C ASN A 93 17.65 2.75 3.08
N PRO A 94 16.52 2.79 2.34
CA PRO A 94 16.36 2.01 1.11
C PRO A 94 17.33 2.44 0.03
N ALA A 95 17.65 1.51 -0.87
CA ALA A 95 18.52 1.75 -2.02
C ALA A 95 17.88 2.65 -3.10
N ILE A 96 16.61 3.01 -2.96
CA ILE A 96 15.86 3.84 -3.91
C ILE A 96 16.52 5.19 -4.19
N TYR A 97 17.27 5.76 -3.23
CA TYR A 97 17.95 7.05 -3.38
C TYR A 97 19.19 6.99 -4.30
N THR A 98 19.72 5.80 -4.53
CA THR A 98 20.93 5.58 -5.33
C THR A 98 20.72 4.72 -6.57
N LYS A 99 19.55 4.06 -6.67
CA LYS A 99 19.21 3.14 -7.76
C LYS A 99 17.83 3.49 -8.34
N PRO A 100 17.73 4.45 -9.27
CA PRO A 100 16.45 4.81 -9.92
C PRO A 100 15.75 3.64 -10.60
N THR A 101 16.51 2.64 -11.04
CA THR A 101 15.99 1.43 -11.69
C THR A 101 15.04 0.62 -10.82
N ILE A 102 15.09 0.78 -9.47
CA ILE A 102 14.11 0.17 -8.57
C ILE A 102 12.72 0.78 -8.80
N PHE A 103 12.63 2.11 -8.89
CA PHE A 103 11.38 2.79 -9.20
C PHE A 103 10.84 2.39 -10.58
N GLU A 104 11.72 2.29 -11.59
CA GLU A 104 11.34 1.89 -12.94
C GLU A 104 10.82 0.45 -12.95
N GLN A 105 11.44 -0.46 -12.21
CA GLN A 105 11.02 -1.87 -12.11
C GLN A 105 9.70 -2.02 -11.34
N GLU A 106 9.61 -1.46 -10.15
CA GLU A 106 8.46 -1.66 -9.27
C GLU A 106 7.27 -0.77 -9.62
N GLY A 107 7.51 0.48 -10.04
CA GLY A 107 6.49 1.44 -10.40
C GLY A 107 6.06 1.29 -11.86
N TRP A 108 6.74 2.01 -12.74
CA TRP A 108 6.46 1.99 -14.17
C TRP A 108 7.66 2.44 -15.02
N HIS A 109 7.71 1.93 -16.24
CA HIS A 109 8.65 2.35 -17.29
C HIS A 109 8.03 2.14 -18.67
N TYR A 110 8.68 2.68 -19.70
CA TYR A 110 8.35 2.34 -21.08
C TYR A 110 9.05 1.05 -21.49
N GLU A 111 8.29 0.13 -22.05
CA GLU A 111 8.79 -1.07 -22.69
C GLU A 111 8.47 -1.05 -24.18
N LEU A 112 9.41 -1.47 -25.02
CA LEU A 112 9.20 -1.62 -26.46
C LEU A 112 8.78 -3.06 -26.75
N ASP A 113 7.53 -3.23 -27.10
CA ASP A 113 6.95 -4.51 -27.53
C ASP A 113 7.20 -4.69 -29.04
N LEU A 114 8.05 -5.66 -29.38
CA LEU A 114 8.36 -5.96 -30.78
C LEU A 114 7.38 -6.99 -31.35
N PRO A 115 7.02 -6.94 -32.65
CA PRO A 115 6.19 -7.96 -33.27
C PRO A 115 6.87 -9.34 -33.21
N GLU A 116 6.09 -10.41 -33.04
CA GLU A 116 6.59 -11.80 -32.96
C GLU A 116 7.51 -12.18 -34.14
N SER A 117 7.34 -11.56 -35.32
CA SER A 117 8.21 -11.73 -36.46
C SER A 117 9.64 -11.16 -36.29
N ALA A 118 9.82 -10.27 -35.28
CA ALA A 118 11.12 -9.68 -34.96
C ALA A 118 11.86 -10.41 -33.83
N GLU A 119 11.20 -11.29 -33.09
CA GLU A 119 11.80 -12.03 -31.96
C GLU A 119 12.77 -13.14 -32.41
N GLY A 120 12.77 -13.55 -33.68
CA GLY A 120 13.58 -14.65 -34.21
C GLY A 120 14.95 -14.26 -34.80
N GLU A 121 15.13 -13.04 -35.28
CA GLU A 121 16.38 -12.56 -35.95
C GLU A 121 16.53 -11.02 -35.83
N GLY A 122 16.07 -10.41 -34.74
CA GLY A 122 16.22 -8.97 -34.53
C GLY A 122 17.71 -8.61 -34.44
N ASP A 123 18.28 -8.11 -35.51
CA ASP A 123 19.66 -7.63 -35.60
C ASP A 123 19.86 -6.30 -34.83
N GLY A 124 18.85 -5.88 -34.03
CA GLY A 124 18.84 -4.59 -33.31
C GLY A 124 18.90 -3.40 -34.25
N SER A 125 18.57 -3.58 -35.52
CA SER A 125 18.60 -2.48 -36.49
C SER A 125 17.55 -1.40 -36.17
N PRO A 126 17.85 -0.11 -36.50
CA PRO A 126 16.87 0.98 -36.30
C PRO A 126 15.55 0.77 -37.03
N ALA A 127 15.51 -0.12 -38.03
CA ALA A 127 14.31 -0.44 -38.79
C ALA A 127 13.37 -1.38 -38.02
N SER A 128 13.88 -2.45 -37.40
CA SER A 128 13.12 -3.39 -36.58
C SER A 128 12.54 -2.71 -35.31
N LEU A 129 13.29 -1.78 -34.72
CA LEU A 129 12.84 -1.00 -33.56
C LEU A 129 11.68 -0.04 -33.87
N ARG A 130 11.53 0.41 -35.14
CA ARG A 130 10.45 1.31 -35.55
C ARG A 130 9.09 0.63 -35.69
N GLU A 131 9.07 -0.69 -35.78
CA GLU A 131 7.83 -1.48 -35.85
C GLU A 131 7.30 -1.85 -34.48
N GLY A 132 8.06 -1.59 -33.41
CA GLY A 132 7.65 -1.83 -32.04
C GLY A 132 6.59 -0.86 -31.54
N THR A 133 5.79 -1.31 -30.58
CA THR A 133 4.80 -0.49 -29.87
C THR A 133 5.29 -0.20 -28.46
N LEU A 134 5.32 1.09 -28.07
CA LEU A 134 5.64 1.47 -26.69
C LEU A 134 4.46 1.14 -25.78
N ARG A 135 4.76 0.44 -24.70
CA ARG A 135 3.81 0.13 -23.63
C ARG A 135 4.32 0.62 -22.29
N TYR A 136 3.40 0.82 -21.35
CA TYR A 136 3.76 0.94 -19.94
C TYR A 136 3.92 -0.46 -19.35
N ASN A 137 4.97 -0.64 -18.57
CA ASN A 137 5.26 -1.86 -17.82
C ASN A 137 5.78 -1.48 -16.43
N GLY A 138 5.68 -2.40 -15.46
CA GLY A 138 6.11 -2.26 -14.07
C GLY A 138 5.35 -3.23 -13.19
N VAL A 139 5.92 -3.60 -12.06
CA VAL A 139 5.31 -4.61 -11.17
C VAL A 139 3.96 -4.13 -10.67
N VAL A 140 3.93 -3.01 -9.95
CA VAL A 140 2.67 -2.43 -9.39
C VAL A 140 1.72 -1.99 -10.51
N PHE A 141 2.24 -1.42 -11.61
CA PHE A 141 1.40 -1.06 -12.75
C PHE A 141 0.62 -2.25 -13.30
N ASN A 142 1.28 -3.40 -13.48
CA ASN A 142 0.64 -4.61 -14.01
C ASN A 142 -0.29 -5.27 -13.00
N GLU A 143 0.08 -5.28 -11.72
CA GLU A 143 -0.76 -5.77 -10.63
C GLU A 143 -2.07 -5.00 -10.57
N MET A 144 -2.00 -3.67 -10.59
CA MET A 144 -3.19 -2.83 -10.52
C MET A 144 -4.05 -2.88 -11.79
N LYS A 145 -3.45 -3.12 -12.97
CA LYS A 145 -4.23 -3.48 -14.17
C LYS A 145 -5.05 -4.74 -13.95
N GLY A 146 -4.48 -5.73 -13.26
CA GLY A 146 -5.20 -6.95 -12.89
C GLY A 146 -6.30 -6.68 -11.86
N ALA A 147 -5.99 -6.00 -10.78
CA ALA A 147 -6.93 -5.68 -9.70
C ALA A 147 -8.15 -4.88 -10.18
N LEU A 148 -7.93 -3.83 -10.99
CA LEU A 148 -9.00 -3.00 -11.54
C LEU A 148 -9.66 -3.59 -12.80
N SER A 149 -9.36 -4.82 -13.17
CA SER A 149 -10.16 -5.60 -14.12
C SER A 149 -11.41 -6.21 -13.49
N ASP A 150 -11.47 -6.27 -12.15
CA ASP A 150 -12.65 -6.72 -11.41
C ASP A 150 -13.69 -5.60 -11.27
N PRO A 151 -14.94 -5.81 -11.71
CA PRO A 151 -16.01 -4.82 -11.59
C PRO A 151 -16.35 -4.42 -10.15
N MET A 152 -16.12 -5.31 -9.15
CA MET A 152 -16.37 -4.99 -7.76
C MET A 152 -15.37 -3.95 -7.26
N SER A 153 -14.07 -4.11 -7.56
CA SER A 153 -13.04 -3.14 -7.21
C SER A 153 -13.33 -1.76 -7.78
N VAL A 154 -13.76 -1.68 -9.05
CA VAL A 154 -14.13 -0.41 -9.68
C VAL A 154 -15.37 0.22 -9.03
N LEU A 155 -16.33 -0.60 -8.59
CA LEU A 155 -17.51 -0.10 -7.86
C LEU A 155 -17.11 0.46 -6.49
N ASP A 156 -16.27 -0.26 -5.75
CA ASP A 156 -15.81 0.15 -4.42
C ASP A 156 -15.04 1.47 -4.46
N ASP A 157 -14.13 1.63 -5.41
CA ASP A 157 -13.43 2.89 -5.64
C ASP A 157 -14.40 4.05 -5.93
N ALA A 158 -15.38 3.79 -6.77
CA ALA A 158 -16.39 4.80 -7.12
C ALA A 158 -17.27 5.19 -5.91
N VAL A 159 -17.60 4.23 -5.06
CA VAL A 159 -18.36 4.47 -3.81
C VAL A 159 -17.49 5.26 -2.82
N ASN A 160 -16.25 4.86 -2.60
CA ASN A 160 -15.33 5.55 -1.69
C ASN A 160 -15.07 7.00 -2.14
N ALA A 161 -14.78 7.21 -3.42
CA ALA A 161 -14.60 8.55 -3.99
C ALA A 161 -15.85 9.43 -3.89
N ALA A 162 -17.05 8.83 -3.90
CA ALA A 162 -18.30 9.57 -3.73
C ALA A 162 -18.61 9.89 -2.26
N LEU A 163 -18.25 9.01 -1.33
CA LEU A 163 -18.50 9.19 0.09
C LEU A 163 -17.45 10.08 0.79
N TYR A 164 -16.20 10.05 0.31
CA TYR A 164 -15.05 10.68 0.97
C TYR A 164 -14.24 11.61 0.05
N PRO A 165 -14.90 12.50 -0.76
CA PRO A 165 -14.23 13.27 -1.82
C PRO A 165 -13.12 14.22 -1.34
N ASP A 166 -13.16 14.65 -0.08
CA ASP A 166 -12.22 15.62 0.50
C ASP A 166 -11.18 14.94 1.43
N THR A 167 -11.04 13.62 1.34
CA THR A 167 -10.10 12.84 2.17
C THR A 167 -9.21 11.95 1.32
N ALA A 168 -8.19 11.37 1.93
CA ALA A 168 -7.33 10.38 1.26
C ALA A 168 -8.09 9.16 0.72
N TYR A 169 -9.24 8.83 1.31
CA TYR A 169 -10.08 7.71 0.86
C TYR A 169 -10.80 7.96 -0.50
N ALA A 170 -10.72 9.18 -1.06
CA ALA A 170 -11.16 9.45 -2.42
C ALA A 170 -10.26 8.82 -3.49
N HIS A 171 -9.06 8.42 -3.11
CA HIS A 171 -8.02 7.95 -4.01
C HIS A 171 -7.81 6.45 -3.93
N GLU A 172 -7.50 5.81 -5.07
CA GLU A 172 -7.04 4.42 -5.10
C GLU A 172 -5.60 4.33 -4.59
N SER A 173 -5.43 3.81 -3.36
CA SER A 173 -4.12 3.75 -2.70
C SER A 173 -3.16 2.75 -3.36
N GLY A 174 -3.68 1.71 -3.99
CA GLY A 174 -2.90 0.76 -4.79
C GLY A 174 -2.36 1.36 -6.08
N GLY A 175 -3.05 2.36 -6.62
CA GLY A 175 -2.73 3.08 -7.84
C GLY A 175 -3.65 2.77 -9.01
N ASP A 176 -4.17 3.81 -9.65
CA ASP A 176 -4.89 3.68 -10.91
C ASP A 176 -3.87 3.56 -12.06
N PRO A 177 -3.90 2.53 -12.91
CA PRO A 177 -2.99 2.39 -14.05
C PRO A 177 -2.99 3.58 -15.01
N ARG A 178 -4.05 4.40 -15.01
CA ARG A 178 -4.13 5.64 -15.79
C ARG A 178 -3.39 6.79 -15.13
N ALA A 179 -3.21 6.74 -13.79
CA ALA A 179 -2.54 7.76 -13.00
C ALA A 179 -1.08 7.40 -12.68
N ILE A 180 -0.77 6.11 -12.48
CA ILE A 180 0.59 5.61 -12.16
C ILE A 180 1.68 6.22 -13.06
N PRO A 181 1.51 6.32 -14.41
CA PRO A 181 2.55 6.87 -15.27
C PRO A 181 2.79 8.38 -15.13
N ALA A 182 1.99 9.09 -14.33
CA ALA A 182 2.24 10.49 -14.00
C ALA A 182 3.21 10.66 -12.82
N LEU A 183 3.46 9.60 -12.04
CA LEU A 183 4.38 9.64 -10.92
C LEU A 183 5.81 9.77 -11.42
N THR A 184 6.51 10.80 -10.96
CA THR A 184 7.93 10.99 -11.25
C THR A 184 8.81 10.40 -10.15
N TYR A 185 10.05 10.05 -10.50
CA TYR A 185 11.03 9.56 -9.52
C TYR A 185 11.30 10.57 -8.40
N GLU A 186 11.31 11.87 -8.70
CA GLU A 186 11.49 12.92 -7.68
C GLU A 186 10.33 12.96 -6.69
N GLN A 187 9.08 12.94 -7.16
CA GLN A 187 7.89 12.86 -6.30
C GLN A 187 7.88 11.59 -5.43
N PHE A 188 8.31 10.47 -5.99
CA PHE A 188 8.46 9.21 -5.27
C PHE A 188 9.46 9.32 -4.12
N LEU A 189 10.64 9.90 -4.34
CA LEU A 189 11.65 10.12 -3.30
C LEU A 189 11.18 11.12 -2.23
N ASP A 190 10.52 12.21 -2.64
CA ASP A 190 9.97 13.21 -1.70
C ASP A 190 8.87 12.62 -0.83
N THR A 191 8.04 11.75 -1.40
CA THR A 191 7.00 11.06 -0.65
C THR A 191 7.60 10.12 0.38
N HIS A 192 8.64 9.36 0.03
CA HIS A 192 9.36 8.54 1.01
C HIS A 192 9.93 9.42 2.14
N ALA A 193 10.62 10.50 1.81
CA ALA A 193 11.24 11.38 2.80
C ALA A 193 10.23 11.95 3.81
N ARG A 194 9.06 12.37 3.33
CA ARG A 194 8.00 12.94 4.18
C ARG A 194 7.31 11.92 5.07
N HIS A 195 7.17 10.68 4.63
CA HIS A 195 6.33 9.70 5.32
C HIS A 195 7.11 8.60 6.06
N TYR A 196 8.29 8.20 5.56
CA TYR A 196 9.09 7.09 6.11
C TYR A 196 10.15 7.60 7.09
N ASN A 197 9.72 8.33 8.09
CA ASN A 197 10.61 8.83 9.15
C ASN A 197 10.11 8.38 10.54
N PRO A 198 11.00 8.34 11.55
CA PRO A 198 10.65 7.86 12.90
C PRO A 198 9.46 8.58 13.52
N SER A 199 9.29 9.89 13.26
CA SER A 199 8.20 10.70 13.85
C SER A 199 6.81 10.34 13.28
N ASN A 200 6.75 9.69 12.12
CA ASN A 200 5.52 9.20 11.49
C ASN A 200 5.35 7.69 11.64
N SER A 201 6.23 7.00 12.39
CA SER A 201 6.22 5.55 12.52
C SER A 201 5.45 5.07 13.74
N TYR A 202 4.88 3.87 13.63
CA TYR A 202 4.27 3.11 14.71
C TYR A 202 4.92 1.73 14.75
N ILE A 203 5.61 1.42 15.86
CA ILE A 203 6.28 0.15 16.07
C ILE A 203 5.48 -0.68 17.06
N THR A 204 5.24 -1.94 16.72
CA THR A 204 4.60 -2.93 17.58
C THR A 204 5.54 -4.11 17.79
N LEU A 205 5.69 -4.52 19.05
CA LEU A 205 6.37 -5.72 19.49
C LEU A 205 5.37 -6.62 20.21
N TYR A 206 5.40 -7.92 19.95
CA TYR A 206 4.52 -8.92 20.57
C TYR A 206 5.30 -10.19 20.87
N GLY A 207 4.92 -10.87 21.95
CA GLY A 207 5.39 -12.21 22.31
C GLY A 207 6.29 -12.25 23.53
N ASP A 208 6.92 -13.42 23.78
CA ASP A 208 7.93 -13.63 24.81
C ASP A 208 9.27 -13.10 24.32
N LEU A 209 9.57 -11.84 24.64
CA LEU A 209 10.78 -11.13 24.23
C LEU A 209 11.29 -10.22 25.34
N ASP A 210 12.60 -10.00 25.36
CA ASP A 210 13.23 -8.99 26.21
C ASP A 210 12.92 -7.58 25.64
N VAL A 211 11.93 -6.91 26.27
CA VAL A 211 11.45 -5.59 25.85
C VAL A 211 12.56 -4.54 25.92
N ASP A 212 13.37 -4.54 26.99
CA ASP A 212 14.43 -3.54 27.17
C ASP A 212 15.52 -3.70 26.09
N ARG A 213 15.90 -4.92 25.79
CA ARG A 213 16.83 -5.24 24.70
C ARG A 213 16.28 -4.82 23.33
N ALA A 214 14.99 -5.09 23.08
CA ALA A 214 14.35 -4.71 21.83
C ALA A 214 14.27 -3.19 21.66
N LEU A 215 13.93 -2.47 22.74
CA LEU A 215 13.89 -1.00 22.73
C LEU A 215 15.28 -0.40 22.53
N ALA A 216 16.31 -0.92 23.21
CA ALA A 216 17.70 -0.50 23.01
C ALA A 216 18.14 -0.74 21.55
N PHE A 217 17.81 -1.90 20.98
CA PHE A 217 18.11 -2.20 19.57
C PHE A 217 17.49 -1.19 18.60
N LEU A 218 16.20 -0.87 18.80
CA LEU A 218 15.47 0.10 17.97
C LEU A 218 16.09 1.49 18.08
N ASP A 219 16.32 1.96 19.30
CA ASP A 219 16.82 3.32 19.56
C ASP A 219 18.24 3.49 19.03
N GLU A 220 19.19 2.65 19.47
CA GLU A 220 20.60 2.79 19.16
C GLU A 220 20.92 2.60 17.67
N ARG A 221 20.21 1.69 17.00
CA ARG A 221 20.51 1.34 15.61
C ARG A 221 19.75 2.17 14.58
N TYR A 222 18.56 2.66 14.92
CA TYR A 222 17.66 3.28 13.94
C TYR A 222 17.06 4.59 14.39
N LEU A 223 16.39 4.65 15.55
CA LEU A 223 15.57 5.82 15.89
C LEU A 223 16.40 7.05 16.25
N SER A 224 17.57 6.84 16.86
CA SER A 224 18.55 7.90 17.18
C SER A 224 19.56 8.15 16.06
N GLN A 225 19.47 7.45 14.91
CA GLN A 225 20.37 7.61 13.78
C GLN A 225 19.70 8.40 12.63
N PRO A 226 20.45 9.22 11.87
CA PRO A 226 19.92 9.88 10.69
C PRO A 226 19.52 8.86 9.61
N SER A 227 18.25 8.83 9.22
CA SER A 227 17.75 8.02 8.12
C SER A 227 18.01 8.68 6.75
N ALA A 228 17.82 7.93 5.66
CA ALA A 228 17.87 8.50 4.31
C ALA A 228 16.78 9.56 4.12
N ALA A 229 15.59 9.32 4.67
CA ALA A 229 14.49 10.26 4.68
C ALA A 229 14.84 11.55 5.41
N SER A 230 15.39 11.49 6.65
CA SER A 230 15.76 12.67 7.41
C SER A 230 16.87 13.47 6.71
N ARG A 231 17.88 12.81 6.15
CA ARG A 231 18.95 13.50 5.39
C ARG A 231 18.42 14.26 4.18
N ARG A 232 17.42 13.70 3.45
CA ARG A 232 16.80 14.40 2.32
C ARG A 232 15.99 15.61 2.80
N MET A 233 15.23 15.47 3.87
CA MET A 233 14.46 16.58 4.46
C MET A 233 15.38 17.69 4.96
N ASP A 234 16.47 17.37 5.66
CA ASP A 234 17.46 18.34 6.14
C ASP A 234 18.12 19.08 4.96
N ALA A 235 18.41 18.37 3.86
CA ALA A 235 18.95 18.98 2.66
C ALA A 235 17.95 19.94 1.99
N ALA A 236 16.66 19.60 1.93
CA ALA A 236 15.60 20.44 1.40
C ALA A 236 15.44 21.74 2.23
N VAL A 237 15.42 21.62 3.56
CA VAL A 237 15.40 22.77 4.47
C VAL A 237 16.64 23.65 4.30
N ALA A 238 17.83 23.04 4.18
CA ALA A 238 19.07 23.78 3.94
C ALA A 238 19.09 24.50 2.57
N ALA A 239 18.35 23.96 1.59
CA ALA A 239 18.14 24.61 0.29
C ALA A 239 17.08 25.72 0.30
N GLY A 240 16.40 25.94 1.43
CA GLY A 240 15.43 27.01 1.63
C GLY A 240 13.96 26.61 1.44
N GLU A 241 13.66 25.32 1.41
CA GLU A 241 12.27 24.84 1.42
C GLU A 241 11.60 25.12 2.77
N ASP A 242 10.31 25.42 2.73
CA ASP A 242 9.52 25.61 3.95
C ASP A 242 9.27 24.26 4.64
N PRO A 243 9.72 24.07 5.90
CA PRO A 243 9.50 22.81 6.63
C PRO A 243 8.03 22.35 6.69
N SER A 244 7.07 23.28 6.59
CA SER A 244 5.64 22.92 6.59
C SER A 244 5.21 22.14 5.34
N THR A 245 5.90 22.32 4.22
CA THR A 245 5.65 21.58 2.97
C THR A 245 6.22 20.16 2.99
N LEU A 246 7.12 19.89 3.94
CA LEU A 246 7.76 18.60 4.14
C LEU A 246 7.01 17.68 5.12
N ALA A 247 5.86 18.14 5.62
CA ALA A 247 5.02 17.33 6.49
C ALA A 247 4.38 16.14 5.72
N PRO A 248 4.09 15.03 6.41
CA PRO A 248 3.29 13.96 5.84
C PRO A 248 1.93 14.45 5.34
N ASN A 249 1.39 13.82 4.31
CA ASN A 249 0.06 14.15 3.81
C ASN A 249 -0.98 14.05 4.93
N PRO A 250 -1.97 14.94 4.99
CA PRO A 250 -3.08 14.79 5.92
C PRO A 250 -4.05 13.70 5.42
N LEU A 251 -4.70 13.01 6.36
CA LEU A 251 -5.81 12.10 6.03
C LEU A 251 -7.01 12.85 5.42
N GLY A 252 -7.18 14.08 5.82
CA GLY A 252 -8.35 14.88 5.51
C GLY A 252 -9.50 14.64 6.50
N VAL A 253 -10.35 15.65 6.63
CA VAL A 253 -11.59 15.60 7.42
C VAL A 253 -12.67 16.30 6.61
N GLN A 254 -13.83 15.67 6.49
CA GLN A 254 -14.96 16.24 5.76
C GLN A 254 -16.26 16.08 6.56
N ALA A 255 -17.23 16.93 6.23
CA ALA A 255 -18.62 16.70 6.64
C ALA A 255 -19.23 15.54 5.83
N PRO A 256 -20.25 14.83 6.34
CA PRO A 256 -20.99 13.85 5.57
C PRO A 256 -21.51 14.48 4.26
N VAL A 257 -21.26 13.80 3.15
CA VAL A 257 -21.76 14.22 1.83
C VAL A 257 -22.95 13.38 1.42
N THR A 258 -23.75 13.88 0.48
CA THR A 258 -24.81 13.15 -0.19
C THR A 258 -24.52 13.13 -1.68
N CYS A 259 -24.45 11.94 -2.24
CA CYS A 259 -24.37 11.70 -3.67
C CYS A 259 -25.63 10.94 -4.09
N GLU A 260 -26.46 11.53 -4.94
CA GLU A 260 -27.73 10.90 -5.30
C GLU A 260 -27.53 9.72 -6.26
N TYR A 261 -26.67 9.88 -7.26
CA TYR A 261 -26.40 8.83 -8.24
C TYR A 261 -25.07 9.08 -8.98
N LYS A 262 -24.28 8.02 -9.12
CA LYS A 262 -23.07 8.00 -9.96
C LYS A 262 -23.08 6.75 -10.83
N ARG A 263 -22.85 6.91 -12.13
CA ARG A 263 -22.69 5.81 -13.08
C ARG A 263 -21.24 5.71 -13.50
N VAL A 264 -20.70 4.49 -13.41
CA VAL A 264 -19.37 4.15 -13.90
C VAL A 264 -19.52 3.09 -14.99
N GLU A 265 -18.78 3.25 -16.08
CA GLU A 265 -18.78 2.31 -17.20
C GLU A 265 -17.39 1.69 -17.32
N MET A 266 -17.35 0.37 -17.45
CA MET A 266 -16.12 -0.36 -17.74
C MET A 266 -16.36 -1.40 -18.84
N ALA A 267 -15.31 -1.75 -19.56
CA ALA A 267 -15.34 -2.83 -20.55
C ALA A 267 -15.36 -4.18 -19.85
N THR A 268 -16.53 -4.75 -19.69
CA THR A 268 -16.76 -6.06 -19.05
C THR A 268 -17.94 -6.78 -19.74
N THR A 269 -18.26 -7.98 -19.27
CA THR A 269 -19.43 -8.72 -19.78
C THR A 269 -20.73 -8.10 -19.27
N PRO A 270 -21.84 -8.17 -20.04
CA PRO A 270 -23.13 -7.60 -19.64
C PRO A 270 -23.70 -8.16 -18.33
N GLU A 271 -23.32 -9.38 -17.98
CA GLU A 271 -23.79 -10.05 -16.76
C GLU A 271 -23.18 -9.47 -15.48
N ASN A 272 -22.16 -8.65 -15.58
CA ASN A 272 -21.44 -8.05 -14.45
C ASN A 272 -21.95 -6.64 -14.08
N ALA A 273 -23.23 -6.34 -14.31
CA ALA A 273 -23.83 -5.09 -13.81
C ALA A 273 -23.95 -5.13 -12.29
N LEU A 274 -23.38 -4.13 -11.61
CA LEU A 274 -23.33 -4.02 -10.16
C LEU A 274 -24.04 -2.75 -9.69
N VAL A 275 -24.61 -2.78 -8.48
CA VAL A 275 -25.17 -1.62 -7.80
C VAL A 275 -24.59 -1.55 -6.41
N GLY A 276 -23.93 -0.43 -6.06
CA GLY A 276 -23.41 -0.12 -4.75
C GLY A 276 -24.26 0.92 -4.03
N LEU A 277 -24.48 0.75 -2.73
CA LEU A 277 -25.07 1.73 -1.82
C LEU A 277 -24.11 1.99 -0.68
N GLY A 278 -23.55 3.17 -0.61
CA GLY A 278 -22.66 3.59 0.47
C GLY A 278 -23.37 4.52 1.47
N LEU A 279 -23.06 4.38 2.75
CA LEU A 279 -23.63 5.17 3.83
C LEU A 279 -22.53 5.59 4.82
N VAL A 280 -22.42 6.89 5.11
CA VAL A 280 -21.55 7.40 6.19
C VAL A 280 -22.34 7.39 7.49
N LEU A 281 -22.00 6.49 8.40
CA LEU A 281 -22.72 6.30 9.66
C LEU A 281 -22.17 7.15 10.81
N GLY A 282 -20.96 7.66 10.69
CA GLY A 282 -20.30 8.47 11.70
C GLY A 282 -18.78 8.39 11.62
N SER A 283 -18.12 8.75 12.71
CA SER A 283 -16.65 8.67 12.81
C SER A 283 -16.18 7.27 13.22
N ALA A 284 -15.14 6.74 12.59
CA ALA A 284 -14.47 5.50 12.98
C ALA A 284 -13.86 5.57 14.41
N LEU A 285 -13.69 6.76 14.98
CA LEU A 285 -13.26 6.94 16.36
C LEU A 285 -14.34 6.56 17.38
N ASP A 286 -15.62 6.54 16.98
CA ASP A 286 -16.73 6.03 17.80
C ASP A 286 -16.80 4.48 17.70
N ARG A 287 -15.90 3.81 18.40
CA ARG A 287 -15.78 2.35 18.40
C ARG A 287 -17.07 1.61 18.72
N LYS A 288 -17.92 2.20 19.59
CA LYS A 288 -19.20 1.57 19.94
C LYS A 288 -20.16 1.59 18.76
N ARG A 289 -20.21 2.71 18.04
CA ARG A 289 -21.05 2.85 16.84
C ARG A 289 -20.55 1.96 15.73
N THR A 290 -19.24 1.88 15.51
CA THR A 290 -18.62 1.01 14.51
C THR A 290 -19.00 -0.45 14.77
N ILE A 291 -18.75 -0.97 15.98
CA ILE A 291 -19.11 -2.35 16.35
C ILE A 291 -20.63 -2.57 16.26
N ALA A 292 -21.44 -1.61 16.65
CA ALA A 292 -22.89 -1.74 16.54
C ALA A 292 -23.36 -1.79 15.08
N ALA A 293 -22.71 -1.05 14.18
CA ALA A 293 -22.95 -1.11 12.75
C ALA A 293 -22.58 -2.48 12.18
N ASP A 294 -21.38 -3.02 12.50
CA ASP A 294 -20.94 -4.35 12.09
C ASP A 294 -21.99 -5.42 12.48
N ILE A 295 -22.39 -5.42 13.74
CA ILE A 295 -23.40 -6.38 14.24
C ILE A 295 -24.73 -6.19 13.52
N LEU A 296 -25.18 -4.95 13.29
CA LEU A 296 -26.42 -4.67 12.60
C LEU A 296 -26.40 -5.15 11.14
N PHE A 297 -25.33 -4.84 10.41
CA PHE A 297 -25.21 -5.23 9.00
C PHE A 297 -25.06 -6.75 8.86
N GLU A 298 -24.33 -7.40 9.76
CA GLU A 298 -24.27 -8.87 9.80
C GLU A 298 -25.66 -9.47 10.05
N ALA A 299 -26.42 -8.94 10.99
CA ALA A 299 -27.79 -9.43 11.26
C ALA A 299 -28.76 -9.20 10.10
N LEU A 300 -28.59 -8.11 9.33
CA LEU A 300 -29.48 -7.77 8.21
C LEU A 300 -29.11 -8.40 6.88
N LEU A 301 -27.82 -8.64 6.63
CA LEU A 301 -27.25 -8.96 5.32
C LEU A 301 -26.30 -10.17 5.32
N GLY A 302 -25.78 -10.63 6.47
CA GLY A 302 -24.68 -11.58 6.57
C GLY A 302 -24.99 -13.01 6.09
N SER A 303 -26.27 -13.41 6.05
CA SER A 303 -26.68 -14.71 5.52
C SER A 303 -27.83 -14.60 4.53
N ASN A 304 -28.07 -15.65 3.73
CA ASN A 304 -29.18 -15.66 2.78
C ASN A 304 -30.58 -15.65 3.47
N GLU A 305 -30.63 -15.97 4.76
CA GLU A 305 -31.85 -15.90 5.58
C GLU A 305 -31.98 -14.56 6.31
N ALA A 306 -30.93 -13.73 6.28
CA ALA A 306 -31.00 -12.39 6.86
C ALA A 306 -32.09 -11.55 6.17
N PRO A 307 -32.88 -10.75 6.93
CA PRO A 307 -34.16 -10.23 6.45
C PRO A 307 -34.03 -9.33 5.23
N VAL A 308 -33.03 -8.46 5.18
CA VAL A 308 -32.82 -7.53 4.05
C VAL A 308 -32.26 -8.27 2.84
N LYS A 309 -31.24 -9.10 3.02
CA LYS A 309 -30.67 -9.91 1.93
C LYS A 309 -31.73 -10.83 1.31
N LYS A 310 -32.52 -11.49 2.13
CA LYS A 310 -33.63 -12.35 1.69
C LYS A 310 -34.68 -11.57 0.88
N ALA A 311 -35.01 -10.36 1.31
CA ALA A 311 -35.97 -9.51 0.58
C ALA A 311 -35.42 -9.07 -0.79
N ILE A 312 -34.15 -8.69 -0.88
CA ILE A 312 -33.49 -8.29 -2.13
C ILE A 312 -33.46 -9.48 -3.11
N LEU A 313 -33.04 -10.67 -2.65
CA LEU A 313 -33.00 -11.88 -3.46
C LEU A 313 -34.39 -12.30 -3.95
N ALA A 314 -35.41 -12.25 -3.07
CA ALA A 314 -36.79 -12.55 -3.42
C ALA A 314 -37.40 -11.57 -4.42
N ALA A 315 -36.98 -10.32 -4.40
CA ALA A 315 -37.39 -9.30 -5.37
C ALA A 315 -36.70 -9.42 -6.74
N GLY A 316 -35.74 -10.33 -6.88
CA GLY A 316 -34.99 -10.52 -8.12
C GLY A 316 -34.08 -9.35 -8.49
N LEU A 317 -33.70 -8.53 -7.51
CA LEU A 317 -32.85 -7.33 -7.72
C LEU A 317 -31.37 -7.64 -7.86
N GLY A 318 -30.94 -8.89 -7.65
CA GLY A 318 -29.57 -9.35 -7.83
C GLY A 318 -29.39 -10.83 -7.53
N GLY A 319 -28.32 -11.42 -8.01
CA GLY A 319 -27.93 -12.82 -7.77
C GLY A 319 -27.19 -13.01 -6.46
N ASN A 320 -26.55 -11.97 -5.93
CA ASN A 320 -25.84 -11.95 -4.65
C ASN A 320 -25.91 -10.55 -4.02
N VAL A 321 -25.79 -10.52 -2.69
CA VAL A 321 -25.69 -9.28 -1.90
C VAL A 321 -24.54 -9.46 -0.93
N VAL A 322 -23.59 -8.53 -0.94
CA VAL A 322 -22.48 -8.44 0.01
C VAL A 322 -22.56 -7.12 0.76
N SER A 323 -22.08 -7.10 1.99
CA SER A 323 -21.97 -5.88 2.80
C SER A 323 -20.68 -5.94 3.62
N TYR A 324 -20.09 -4.79 3.84
CA TYR A 324 -18.96 -4.59 4.75
C TYR A 324 -19.02 -3.16 5.33
N THR A 325 -18.35 -2.96 6.46
CA THR A 325 -18.32 -1.68 7.19
C THR A 325 -16.88 -1.25 7.41
#